data_a1ab7940a70a98a3a717eefe5a0c42f7
#
_entry.id   a1ab7940a70a98a3a717eefe5a0c42f7
#
_cell.length_a   1.000
_cell.length_b   1.000
_cell.length_c   1.000
_cell.angle_alpha   90.00
_cell.angle_beta   90.00
_cell.angle_gamma   90.00
#
_symmetry.space_group_name_H-M   'P 1'
#
loop_
_entity.id
_entity.type
_entity.pdbx_description
1 polymer ?
#
loop_
_entity_poly.entity_id
_entity_poly.type
_entity_poly.pdbx_seq_one_letter_code
_entity_poly.pdbx_strand_id
1 'polypeptide(L)'
;MNLPAVVPSHSINEAPRLRPMMGGTSSPIEAQLRFVDKPFEQRVEAALIELKTATAQYAMHLSAAQREEIFDQLENIINVDDWYEEDMFPRLAAFKDLLAWSIYAAVPQWHSLGVDDDGNILIAWHNDEVTLTANFDGNRLVRWTSRYTNGGDNPAHAAGDCSLRQFAKQAKFYLLGGATNG
;
A
#
# COMPACT_ATOMS: atom_id res chain seq x y z
N MET A 1 -13.77 -64.45 57.44
CA MET A 1 -12.52 -63.77 57.10
C MET A 1 -12.50 -63.52 55.59
N ASN A 2 -12.95 -62.35 55.17
CA ASN A 2 -12.98 -61.96 53.74
C ASN A 2 -11.95 -60.86 53.49
N LEU A 3 -10.98 -61.12 52.60
CA LEU A 3 -10.05 -60.19 52.13
C LEU A 3 -10.69 -59.33 50.98
N PRO A 4 -10.46 -58.02 50.94
CA PRO A 4 -11.00 -57.18 49.87
C PRO A 4 -10.18 -57.31 48.60
N ALA A 5 -10.88 -57.31 47.45
CA ALA A 5 -10.34 -57.36 46.12
C ALA A 5 -9.60 -56.08 45.77
N VAL A 6 -8.40 -56.24 45.15
CA VAL A 6 -7.61 -55.17 44.59
C VAL A 6 -8.21 -54.78 43.24
N VAL A 7 -8.60 -53.50 43.10
CA VAL A 7 -9.04 -52.92 41.84
C VAL A 7 -7.83 -52.43 41.05
N PRO A 8 -7.63 -52.79 39.75
CA PRO A 8 -6.54 -52.28 38.96
C PRO A 8 -6.79 -50.84 38.53
N SER A 9 -5.81 -49.99 38.75
CA SER A 9 -5.78 -48.59 38.32
C SER A 9 -5.81 -48.50 36.78
N HIS A 10 -6.83 -47.86 36.28
CA HIS A 10 -6.87 -47.50 34.86
C HIS A 10 -5.80 -46.46 34.53
N SER A 11 -4.94 -46.80 33.58
CA SER A 11 -3.99 -45.95 32.91
C SER A 11 -4.72 -44.75 32.29
N ILE A 12 -4.37 -43.57 32.71
CA ILE A 12 -4.84 -42.31 32.13
C ILE A 12 -4.19 -42.18 30.76
N ASN A 13 -4.99 -42.22 29.69
CA ASN A 13 -4.59 -41.91 28.35
C ASN A 13 -3.99 -40.49 28.31
N GLU A 14 -2.70 -40.41 28.07
CA GLU A 14 -2.04 -39.15 27.70
C GLU A 14 -2.66 -38.64 26.39
N ALA A 15 -3.31 -37.48 26.47
CA ALA A 15 -3.77 -36.74 25.32
C ALA A 15 -2.57 -36.38 24.44
N PRO A 16 -2.66 -36.46 23.10
CA PRO A 16 -1.58 -36.08 22.20
C PRO A 16 -1.21 -34.62 22.41
N ARG A 17 0.02 -34.38 22.83
CA ARG A 17 0.61 -33.03 22.91
C ARG A 17 0.63 -32.44 21.51
N LEU A 18 -0.24 -31.46 21.25
CA LEU A 18 -0.17 -30.59 20.09
C LEU A 18 1.18 -29.88 20.12
N ARG A 19 2.06 -30.26 19.19
CA ARG A 19 3.28 -29.50 18.92
C ARG A 19 2.85 -28.09 18.52
N PRO A 20 3.36 -27.01 19.14
CA PRO A 20 3.15 -25.68 18.61
C PRO A 20 3.77 -25.65 17.21
N MET A 21 2.93 -25.38 16.20
CA MET A 21 3.45 -24.96 14.91
C MET A 21 4.20 -23.65 15.15
N MET A 22 5.52 -23.73 15.20
CA MET A 22 6.37 -22.57 15.10
C MET A 22 6.17 -22.02 13.70
N GLY A 23 5.22 -21.11 13.54
CA GLY A 23 5.18 -20.21 12.42
C GLY A 23 6.46 -19.37 12.50
N GLY A 24 7.45 -19.75 11.72
CA GLY A 24 8.68 -18.99 11.58
C GLY A 24 8.31 -17.63 10.98
N THR A 25 8.17 -16.63 11.82
CA THR A 25 8.23 -15.23 11.39
C THR A 25 9.68 -14.99 10.98
N SER A 26 9.97 -15.17 9.69
CA SER A 26 11.25 -14.74 9.13
C SER A 26 11.42 -13.26 9.47
N SER A 27 12.61 -12.89 9.97
CA SER A 27 12.92 -11.51 10.28
C SER A 27 12.82 -10.67 8.99
N PRO A 28 12.50 -9.36 9.08
CA PRO A 28 12.48 -8.48 7.91
C PRO A 28 13.78 -8.52 7.11
N ILE A 29 14.92 -8.73 7.78
CA ILE A 29 16.24 -8.86 7.16
C ILE A 29 16.37 -10.16 6.36
N GLU A 30 15.87 -11.30 6.87
CA GLU A 30 15.90 -12.58 6.14
C GLU A 30 14.95 -12.54 4.93
N ALA A 31 13.83 -11.85 5.01
CA ALA A 31 12.93 -11.65 3.89
C ALA A 31 13.59 -10.79 2.79
N GLN A 32 14.29 -9.72 3.15
CA GLN A 32 15.06 -8.89 2.21
C GLN A 32 16.19 -9.65 1.55
N LEU A 33 16.98 -10.43 2.31
CA LEU A 33 18.06 -11.24 1.75
C LEU A 33 17.55 -12.27 0.74
N ARG A 34 16.45 -12.95 1.04
CA ARG A 34 15.82 -13.90 0.09
C ARG A 34 15.29 -13.23 -1.17
N PHE A 35 14.96 -11.95 -1.11
CA PHE A 35 14.48 -11.20 -2.27
C PHE A 35 15.62 -10.89 -3.24
N VAL A 36 16.81 -10.55 -2.74
CA VAL A 36 17.99 -10.21 -3.56
C VAL A 36 18.54 -11.43 -4.32
N ASP A 37 18.39 -12.65 -3.78
CA ASP A 37 18.89 -13.88 -4.41
C ASP A 37 18.02 -14.37 -5.58
N LYS A 38 16.89 -13.72 -5.87
CA LYS A 38 15.98 -14.10 -6.96
C LYS A 38 16.40 -13.46 -8.28
N PRO A 39 16.16 -14.11 -9.44
CA PRO A 39 16.23 -13.45 -10.73
C PRO A 39 15.40 -12.17 -10.77
N PHE A 40 15.81 -11.21 -11.57
CA PHE A 40 15.18 -9.88 -11.65
C PHE A 40 13.67 -9.97 -11.91
N GLU A 41 13.26 -10.78 -12.90
CA GLU A 41 11.85 -10.98 -13.26
C GLU A 41 11.03 -11.50 -12.07
N GLN A 42 11.59 -12.42 -11.28
CA GLN A 42 10.90 -12.91 -10.08
C GLN A 42 10.80 -11.88 -8.97
N ARG A 43 11.71 -10.89 -8.92
CA ARG A 43 11.63 -9.78 -7.97
C ARG A 43 10.51 -8.81 -8.37
N VAL A 44 10.41 -8.51 -9.67
CA VAL A 44 9.33 -7.67 -10.22
C VAL A 44 7.97 -8.30 -9.94
N GLU A 45 7.81 -9.59 -10.28
CA GLU A 45 6.58 -10.33 -10.03
C GLU A 45 6.22 -10.39 -8.54
N ALA A 46 7.21 -10.64 -7.68
CA ALA A 46 6.99 -10.68 -6.23
C ALA A 46 6.54 -9.31 -5.68
N ALA A 47 7.10 -8.20 -6.16
CA ALA A 47 6.70 -6.86 -5.78
C ALA A 47 5.24 -6.60 -6.20
N LEU A 48 4.85 -6.95 -7.42
CA LEU A 48 3.47 -6.81 -7.90
C LEU A 48 2.49 -7.62 -7.03
N ILE A 49 2.81 -8.88 -6.74
CA ILE A 49 1.98 -9.74 -5.89
C ILE A 49 1.84 -9.15 -4.49
N GLU A 50 2.91 -8.58 -3.93
CA GLU A 50 2.88 -7.96 -2.60
C GLU A 50 1.94 -6.76 -2.56
N LEU A 51 1.98 -5.88 -3.56
CA LEU A 51 1.09 -4.72 -3.66
C LEU A 51 -0.38 -5.12 -3.91
N LYS A 52 -0.62 -6.10 -4.77
CA LYS A 52 -1.98 -6.66 -4.97
C LYS A 52 -2.52 -7.30 -3.69
N THR A 53 -1.68 -8.01 -2.94
CA THR A 53 -2.05 -8.58 -1.64
C THR A 53 -2.40 -7.49 -0.64
N ALA A 54 -1.61 -6.41 -0.56
CA ALA A 54 -1.91 -5.27 0.27
C ALA A 54 -3.25 -4.63 -0.11
N THR A 55 -3.52 -4.43 -1.42
CA THR A 55 -4.81 -3.91 -1.90
C THR A 55 -5.98 -4.80 -1.47
N ALA A 56 -5.82 -6.13 -1.55
CA ALA A 56 -6.84 -7.08 -1.11
C ALA A 56 -7.10 -7.00 0.41
N GLN A 57 -6.08 -6.69 1.23
CA GLN A 57 -6.26 -6.49 2.68
C GLN A 57 -7.11 -5.25 3.00
N TYR A 58 -7.14 -4.26 2.11
CA TYR A 58 -7.98 -3.05 2.21
C TYR A 58 -9.35 -3.21 1.54
N ALA A 59 -9.69 -4.40 1.08
CA ALA A 59 -10.91 -4.66 0.29
C ALA A 59 -12.23 -4.23 0.97
N MET A 60 -12.27 -4.18 2.30
CA MET A 60 -13.45 -3.70 3.05
C MET A 60 -13.68 -2.19 2.91
N HIS A 61 -12.66 -1.43 2.52
CA HIS A 61 -12.68 0.04 2.42
C HIS A 61 -12.69 0.52 0.97
N LEU A 62 -12.44 -0.37 0.02
CA LEU A 62 -12.38 -0.08 -1.42
C LEU A 62 -13.53 -0.76 -2.14
N SER A 63 -14.21 -0.03 -3.04
CA SER A 63 -15.18 -0.65 -3.94
C SER A 63 -14.50 -1.65 -4.89
N ALA A 64 -15.28 -2.52 -5.52
CA ALA A 64 -14.74 -3.46 -6.51
C ALA A 64 -14.07 -2.71 -7.68
N ALA A 65 -14.70 -1.65 -8.18
CA ALA A 65 -14.15 -0.83 -9.26
C ALA A 65 -12.83 -0.15 -8.88
N GLN A 66 -12.70 0.38 -7.65
CA GLN A 66 -11.45 0.97 -7.17
C GLN A 66 -10.32 -0.05 -7.08
N ARG A 67 -10.61 -1.28 -6.65
CA ARG A 67 -9.59 -2.35 -6.60
C ARG A 67 -9.13 -2.78 -7.98
N GLU A 68 -10.07 -2.91 -8.92
CA GLU A 68 -9.77 -3.23 -10.31
C GLU A 68 -8.89 -2.14 -10.94
N GLU A 69 -9.25 -0.89 -10.78
CA GLU A 69 -8.46 0.27 -11.22
C GLU A 69 -7.04 0.27 -10.64
N ILE A 70 -6.89 -0.01 -9.35
CA ILE A 70 -5.57 -0.11 -8.69
C ILE A 70 -4.77 -1.28 -9.30
N PHE A 71 -5.41 -2.42 -9.55
CA PHE A 71 -4.72 -3.58 -10.13
C PHE A 71 -4.24 -3.30 -11.54
N ASP A 72 -5.06 -2.68 -12.37
CA ASP A 72 -4.72 -2.30 -13.74
C ASP A 72 -3.56 -1.29 -13.76
N GLN A 73 -3.60 -0.29 -12.89
CA GLN A 73 -2.51 0.68 -12.76
C GLN A 73 -1.22 0.05 -12.24
N LEU A 74 -1.29 -0.88 -11.28
CA LEU A 74 -0.11 -1.60 -10.80
C LEU A 74 0.51 -2.49 -11.90
N GLU A 75 -0.29 -3.17 -12.71
CA GLU A 75 0.19 -3.96 -13.83
C GLU A 75 0.86 -3.10 -14.90
N ASN A 76 0.35 -1.89 -15.13
CA ASN A 76 0.95 -0.95 -16.07
C ASN A 76 2.28 -0.36 -15.57
N ILE A 77 2.44 -0.13 -14.26
CA ILE A 77 3.67 0.45 -13.71
C ILE A 77 4.74 -0.64 -13.50
N ILE A 78 4.33 -1.81 -13.04
CA ILE A 78 5.24 -2.92 -12.72
C ILE A 78 5.22 -3.92 -13.87
N ASN A 79 5.77 -3.50 -15.00
CA ASN A 79 6.00 -4.33 -16.16
C ASN A 79 7.49 -4.64 -16.26
N VAL A 80 7.83 -5.92 -16.38
CA VAL A 80 9.24 -6.39 -16.44
C VAL A 80 10.04 -5.69 -17.55
N ASP A 81 9.38 -5.38 -18.68
CA ASP A 81 10.02 -4.76 -19.83
C ASP A 81 10.44 -3.30 -19.59
N ASP A 82 9.84 -2.63 -18.62
CA ASP A 82 10.04 -1.21 -18.31
C ASP A 82 10.97 -0.98 -17.10
N TRP A 83 11.42 -2.05 -16.43
CA TRP A 83 12.24 -1.96 -15.22
C TRP A 83 13.65 -2.50 -15.43
N TYR A 84 14.63 -1.86 -14.78
CA TYR A 84 16.03 -2.25 -14.79
C TYR A 84 16.48 -2.76 -13.43
N GLU A 85 17.63 -3.45 -13.37
CA GLU A 85 18.15 -4.03 -12.12
C GLU A 85 18.48 -2.98 -11.04
N GLU A 86 18.83 -1.78 -11.46
CA GLU A 86 19.13 -0.63 -10.61
C GLU A 86 17.90 0.12 -10.09
N ASP A 87 16.71 -0.14 -10.63
CA ASP A 87 15.49 0.54 -10.24
C ASP A 87 15.03 0.12 -8.83
N MET A 88 14.56 1.08 -8.06
CA MET A 88 13.98 0.81 -6.75
C MET A 88 12.53 0.39 -6.89
N PHE A 89 12.23 -0.84 -6.43
CA PHE A 89 10.85 -1.33 -6.41
C PHE A 89 9.96 -0.48 -5.49
N PRO A 90 8.65 -0.42 -5.79
CA PRO A 90 7.69 0.27 -4.93
C PRO A 90 7.77 -0.22 -3.50
N ARG A 91 7.95 0.69 -2.57
CA ARG A 91 8.00 0.36 -1.15
C ARG A 91 6.60 0.04 -0.64
N LEU A 92 6.43 -1.17 -0.10
CA LEU A 92 5.15 -1.62 0.46
C LEU A 92 4.60 -0.64 1.52
N ALA A 93 5.48 -0.02 2.33
CA ALA A 93 5.07 0.97 3.32
C ALA A 93 4.45 2.22 2.68
N ALA A 94 5.06 2.73 1.60
CA ALA A 94 4.55 3.86 0.83
C ALA A 94 3.19 3.53 0.20
N PHE A 95 3.07 2.36 -0.38
CA PHE A 95 1.80 1.90 -0.96
C PHE A 95 0.70 1.70 0.09
N LYS A 96 1.03 1.17 1.26
CA LYS A 96 0.07 1.10 2.38
C LYS A 96 -0.39 2.47 2.87
N ASP A 97 0.45 3.49 2.80
CA ASP A 97 0.06 4.86 3.10
C ASP A 97 -0.92 5.42 2.07
N LEU A 98 -0.71 5.15 0.77
CA LEU A 98 -1.68 5.47 -0.28
C LEU A 98 -3.04 4.80 0.00
N LEU A 99 -3.05 3.49 0.28
CA LEU A 99 -4.28 2.76 0.59
C LEU A 99 -4.97 3.30 1.86
N ALA A 100 -4.20 3.60 2.90
CA ALA A 100 -4.73 4.20 4.12
C ALA A 100 -5.30 5.61 3.88
N TRP A 101 -4.66 6.41 3.02
CA TRP A 101 -5.18 7.72 2.62
C TRP A 101 -6.51 7.60 1.86
N SER A 102 -6.63 6.64 0.95
CA SER A 102 -7.83 6.45 0.13
C SER A 102 -9.11 6.23 0.96
N ILE A 103 -8.99 5.70 2.19
CA ILE A 103 -10.10 5.55 3.15
C ILE A 103 -10.64 6.92 3.60
N TYR A 104 -9.78 7.93 3.70
CA TYR A 104 -10.16 9.27 4.13
C TYR A 104 -10.51 10.21 2.97
N ALA A 105 -10.13 9.82 1.75
CA ALA A 105 -10.25 10.67 0.58
C ALA A 105 -11.70 10.78 0.12
N ALA A 106 -12.16 12.02 -0.10
CA ALA A 106 -13.47 12.26 -0.71
C ALA A 106 -13.44 11.98 -2.22
N VAL A 107 -12.26 12.07 -2.84
CA VAL A 107 -12.00 11.77 -4.26
C VAL A 107 -10.83 10.80 -4.30
N PRO A 108 -11.06 9.51 -4.08
CA PRO A 108 -9.98 8.51 -4.03
C PRO A 108 -9.44 8.11 -5.40
N GLN A 109 -10.04 8.61 -6.48
CA GLN A 109 -9.60 8.33 -7.85
C GLN A 109 -8.51 9.33 -8.23
N TRP A 110 -7.42 8.82 -8.77
CA TRP A 110 -6.33 9.58 -9.36
C TRP A 110 -6.20 9.24 -10.84
N HIS A 111 -5.53 10.08 -11.62
CA HIS A 111 -5.36 9.85 -13.05
C HIS A 111 -4.12 9.01 -13.37
N SER A 112 -3.08 9.15 -12.58
CA SER A 112 -1.86 8.38 -12.76
C SER A 112 -1.27 7.95 -11.43
N LEU A 113 -0.66 6.78 -11.44
CA LEU A 113 0.12 6.19 -10.38
C LEU A 113 1.54 5.98 -10.91
N GLY A 114 2.54 6.23 -10.10
CA GLY A 114 3.94 6.06 -10.44
C GLY A 114 4.78 5.72 -9.22
N VAL A 115 6.07 5.48 -9.48
CA VAL A 115 7.09 5.20 -8.46
C VAL A 115 8.25 6.15 -8.72
N ASP A 116 8.82 6.75 -7.68
CA ASP A 116 10.03 7.54 -7.80
C ASP A 116 11.30 6.72 -7.57
N ASP A 117 12.47 7.35 -7.77
CA ASP A 117 13.78 6.71 -7.64
C ASP A 117 14.06 6.15 -6.22
N ASP A 118 13.32 6.59 -5.21
CA ASP A 118 13.40 6.09 -3.82
C ASP A 118 12.38 4.98 -3.52
N GLY A 119 11.59 4.57 -4.51
CA GLY A 119 10.50 3.59 -4.37
C GLY A 119 9.26 4.13 -3.67
N ASN A 120 9.13 5.46 -3.56
CA ASN A 120 7.92 6.08 -3.03
C ASN A 120 6.80 6.05 -4.06
N ILE A 121 5.56 6.10 -3.60
CA ILE A 121 4.39 6.08 -4.47
C ILE A 121 3.97 7.51 -4.81
N LEU A 122 3.88 7.77 -6.11
CA LEU A 122 3.40 9.03 -6.66
C LEU A 122 1.99 8.84 -7.22
N ILE A 123 1.09 9.77 -6.93
CA ILE A 123 -0.20 9.87 -7.62
C ILE A 123 -0.39 11.29 -8.13
N ALA A 124 -1.11 11.42 -9.24
CA ALA A 124 -1.43 12.72 -9.80
C ALA A 124 -2.87 12.83 -10.27
N TRP A 125 -3.40 14.03 -10.14
CA TRP A 125 -4.63 14.51 -10.76
C TRP A 125 -4.29 15.61 -11.73
N HIS A 126 -4.96 15.60 -12.85
CA HIS A 126 -4.81 16.64 -13.85
C HIS A 126 -6.17 16.96 -14.48
N ASN A 127 -6.52 18.23 -14.47
CA ASN A 127 -7.60 18.76 -15.27
C ASN A 127 -7.13 20.10 -15.89
N ASP A 128 -7.98 20.77 -16.65
CA ASP A 128 -7.61 22.00 -17.38
C ASP A 128 -7.12 23.12 -16.45
N GLU A 129 -7.52 23.14 -15.21
CA GLU A 129 -7.23 24.20 -14.26
C GLU A 129 -6.22 23.79 -13.19
N VAL A 130 -6.21 22.52 -12.77
CA VAL A 130 -5.44 22.05 -11.61
C VAL A 130 -4.61 20.84 -11.97
N THR A 131 -3.33 20.89 -11.61
CA THR A 131 -2.50 19.69 -11.46
C THR A 131 -2.16 19.55 -9.99
N LEU A 132 -2.49 18.40 -9.40
CA LEU A 132 -2.15 18.05 -8.02
C LEU A 132 -1.33 16.77 -8.05
N THR A 133 -0.17 16.76 -7.42
CA THR A 133 0.65 15.56 -7.24
C THR A 133 0.87 15.28 -5.78
N ALA A 134 0.97 14.01 -5.42
CA ALA A 134 1.26 13.58 -4.06
C ALA A 134 2.25 12.43 -4.06
N ASN A 135 3.23 12.51 -3.17
CA ASN A 135 4.25 11.50 -2.92
C ASN A 135 4.05 10.92 -1.51
N PHE A 136 3.92 9.60 -1.43
CA PHE A 136 3.77 8.82 -0.21
C PHE A 136 5.09 8.10 0.06
N ASP A 137 5.72 8.42 1.19
CA ASP A 137 7.04 7.92 1.56
C ASP A 137 7.03 6.74 2.56
N GLY A 138 5.84 6.29 2.98
CA GLY A 138 5.67 5.21 3.95
C GLY A 138 5.87 5.59 5.41
N ASN A 139 5.99 6.90 5.72
CA ASN A 139 6.15 7.44 7.07
C ASN A 139 4.88 8.15 7.57
N ARG A 140 3.71 7.84 7.00
CA ARG A 140 2.41 8.47 7.30
C ARG A 140 2.35 9.95 6.95
N LEU A 141 3.29 10.41 6.14
CA LEU A 141 3.35 11.76 5.59
C LEU A 141 3.14 11.73 4.09
N VAL A 142 2.61 12.83 3.57
CA VAL A 142 2.42 13.06 2.14
C VAL A 142 3.08 14.37 1.80
N ARG A 143 4.03 14.33 0.88
CA ARG A 143 4.55 15.51 0.21
C ARG A 143 3.70 15.77 -1.01
N TRP A 144 3.18 16.98 -1.15
CA TRP A 144 2.30 17.32 -2.26
C TRP A 144 2.70 18.62 -2.93
N THR A 145 2.36 18.74 -4.21
CA THR A 145 2.44 19.99 -4.96
C THR A 145 1.15 20.20 -5.72
N SER A 146 0.73 21.47 -5.85
CA SER A 146 -0.36 21.83 -6.71
C SER A 146 0.03 22.98 -7.62
N ARG A 147 -0.48 22.94 -8.85
CA ARG A 147 -0.41 24.01 -9.81
C ARG A 147 -1.83 24.35 -10.24
N TYR A 148 -2.20 25.60 -10.12
CA TYR A 148 -3.52 26.10 -10.50
C TYR A 148 -3.37 27.16 -11.60
N THR A 149 -4.06 26.94 -12.71
CA THR A 149 -4.03 27.85 -13.88
C THR A 149 -5.38 28.56 -13.94
N ASN A 150 -5.45 29.75 -13.39
CA ASN A 150 -6.70 30.55 -13.27
C ASN A 150 -6.98 31.36 -14.55
N GLY A 151 -6.78 30.78 -15.73
CA GLY A 151 -7.02 31.46 -17.02
C GLY A 151 -6.07 32.65 -17.30
N GLY A 152 -5.06 32.89 -16.45
CA GLY A 152 -4.05 33.93 -16.60
C GLY A 152 -2.67 33.35 -16.88
N ASP A 153 -1.77 34.21 -17.35
CA ASP A 153 -0.38 33.82 -17.75
C ASP A 153 0.51 33.34 -16.57
N ASN A 154 0.07 33.53 -15.32
CA ASN A 154 0.84 33.18 -14.14
C ASN A 154 0.09 32.12 -13.30
N PRO A 155 0.46 30.84 -13.40
CA PRO A 155 -0.12 29.81 -12.56
C PRO A 155 0.26 29.99 -11.08
N ALA A 156 -0.70 29.83 -10.18
CA ALA A 156 -0.42 29.75 -8.75
C ALA A 156 0.15 28.35 -8.41
N HIS A 157 1.17 28.32 -7.56
CA HIS A 157 1.79 27.09 -7.09
C HIS A 157 1.69 27.01 -5.57
N ALA A 158 1.41 25.82 -5.06
CA ALA A 158 1.51 25.50 -3.65
C ALA A 158 2.18 24.15 -3.46
N ALA A 159 2.87 23.97 -2.35
CA ALA A 159 3.50 22.72 -1.98
C ALA A 159 3.53 22.59 -0.45
N GLY A 160 3.64 21.37 0.05
CA GLY A 160 3.77 21.13 1.47
C GLY A 160 3.88 19.66 1.82
N ASP A 161 4.17 19.42 3.09
CA ASP A 161 4.16 18.11 3.72
C ASP A 161 3.05 18.09 4.78
N CYS A 162 2.28 17.01 4.83
CA CYS A 162 1.22 16.87 5.81
C CYS A 162 0.88 15.40 6.09
N SER A 163 0.10 15.14 7.14
CA SER A 163 -0.40 13.81 7.42
C SER A 163 -1.41 13.34 6.36
N LEU A 164 -1.61 12.02 6.23
CA LEU A 164 -2.59 11.41 5.32
C LEU A 164 -3.98 12.06 5.44
N ARG A 165 -4.43 12.30 6.68
CA ARG A 165 -5.74 12.89 6.94
C ARG A 165 -5.83 14.36 6.54
N GLN A 166 -4.75 15.12 6.73
CA GLN A 166 -4.68 16.51 6.28
C GLN A 166 -4.64 16.57 4.76
N PHE A 167 -3.85 15.70 4.12
CA PHE A 167 -3.81 15.62 2.66
C PHE A 167 -5.18 15.28 2.07
N ALA A 168 -5.98 14.40 2.68
CA ALA A 168 -7.34 14.13 2.22
C ALA A 168 -8.23 15.38 2.18
N LYS A 169 -8.05 16.32 3.13
CA LYS A 169 -8.75 17.61 3.12
C LYS A 169 -8.21 18.56 2.05
N GLN A 170 -6.89 18.60 1.88
CA GLN A 170 -6.21 19.40 0.86
C GLN A 170 -6.63 18.97 -0.54
N ALA A 171 -6.54 17.68 -0.83
CA ALA A 171 -6.98 17.12 -2.11
C ALA A 171 -8.44 17.45 -2.41
N LYS A 172 -9.34 17.31 -1.42
CA LYS A 172 -10.74 17.72 -1.57
C LYS A 172 -10.86 19.19 -1.96
N PHE A 173 -10.13 20.10 -1.29
CA PHE A 173 -10.15 21.52 -1.59
C PHE A 173 -9.73 21.81 -3.03
N TYR A 174 -8.57 21.25 -3.46
CA TYR A 174 -8.06 21.48 -4.81
C TYR A 174 -8.90 20.83 -5.92
N LEU A 175 -9.45 19.65 -5.67
CA LEU A 175 -10.15 18.87 -6.70
C LEU A 175 -11.66 19.21 -6.78
N LEU A 176 -12.28 19.65 -5.69
CA LEU A 176 -13.72 19.91 -5.64
C LEU A 176 -14.09 21.38 -5.32
N GLY A 177 -13.19 22.14 -4.75
CA GLY A 177 -13.50 23.45 -4.17
C GLY A 177 -12.77 24.64 -4.81
N GLY A 178 -11.82 24.44 -5.69
CA GLY A 178 -11.10 25.51 -6.36
C GLY A 178 -11.95 26.36 -7.33
N ALA A 179 -13.16 25.90 -7.64
CA ALA A 179 -14.03 26.54 -8.62
C ALA A 179 -15.10 27.51 -8.03
N THR A 180 -15.15 27.74 -6.71
CA THR A 180 -16.29 28.45 -6.09
C THR A 180 -15.95 29.66 -5.25
N ASN A 181 -14.88 30.40 -5.53
CA ASN A 181 -14.67 31.73 -4.94
C ASN A 181 -14.08 32.68 -5.98
N GLY A 182 -14.92 33.13 -6.86
CA GLY A 182 -14.76 34.31 -7.67
C GLY A 182 -15.94 35.23 -7.44
#